data_917e1883f69be8d764ac30e44803d630
#
_entry.id   917e1883f69be8d764ac30e44803d630
#
_cell.length_a   1.000
_cell.length_b   1.000
_cell.length_c   1.000
_cell.angle_alpha   90.00
_cell.angle_beta   90.00
_cell.angle_gamma   90.00
#
_symmetry.space_group_name_H-M   'P 1'
#
loop_
_entity.id
_entity.type
_entity.pdbx_description
1 polymer ?
#
loop_
_entity_poly.entity_id
_entity_poly.type
_entity_poly.pdbx_seq_one_letter_code
_entity_poly.pdbx_strand_id
1 'polypeptide(L)'
;VAKGLANIIAKQPDYIIALGGGSAIDAAKGMIYFLRASKKDIKVPKFIAIPTTSGTGSEVTSYAVISDRQRGIKIPISDSSLVPELVILDPGYTKTLPPAMIAYTGMDVLTHALEAYVSGNTTDCTDMFAFEAARLTIKHLPAMYRNAENEEHRMKMHSASTMAGIAFTNAGLGLSHGIAHTMGAQYHITHGKLNAIILPYVIAFNAGLDKNRVNSVESRYAQLALRLGLEAESDKRLCVMLIATVELLRKQFDIPASLRECDVDRDRFYAETESNADKILEDACTKANPIRVGKEDVVYLLKCIYNGELSGLIN
;
A
#
# COMPACT_ATOMS: atom_id res chain seq x y z
N VAL A 1 11.04 1.66 -19.66
CA VAL A 1 11.96 2.75 -19.25
C VAL A 1 12.98 3.03 -20.36
N ALA A 2 13.83 2.07 -20.80
CA ALA A 2 14.93 2.33 -21.74
C ALA A 2 14.51 3.01 -23.06
N LYS A 3 13.45 2.51 -23.75
CA LYS A 3 12.96 3.13 -24.98
C LYS A 3 12.45 4.56 -24.77
N GLY A 4 11.77 4.81 -23.64
CA GLY A 4 11.29 6.15 -23.30
C GLY A 4 12.43 7.11 -23.01
N LEU A 5 13.45 6.66 -22.28
CA LEU A 5 14.65 7.44 -22.03
C LEU A 5 15.38 7.82 -23.34
N ALA A 6 15.52 6.88 -24.27
CA ALA A 6 16.10 7.16 -25.58
C ALA A 6 15.29 8.23 -26.36
N ASN A 7 13.97 8.17 -26.29
CA ASN A 7 13.10 9.19 -26.90
C ASN A 7 13.26 10.57 -26.24
N ILE A 8 13.37 10.62 -24.90
CA ILE A 8 13.60 11.90 -24.18
C ILE A 8 14.93 12.53 -24.62
N ILE A 9 15.97 11.72 -24.70
CA ILE A 9 17.31 12.18 -25.13
C ILE A 9 17.28 12.71 -26.57
N ALA A 10 16.57 12.00 -27.46
CA ALA A 10 16.51 12.38 -28.88
C ALA A 10 15.63 13.61 -29.14
N LYS A 11 14.51 13.73 -28.43
CA LYS A 11 13.49 14.77 -28.69
C LYS A 11 13.56 15.97 -27.76
N GLN A 12 14.22 15.85 -26.64
CA GLN A 12 14.36 16.88 -25.59
C GLN A 12 13.03 17.61 -25.28
N PRO A 13 11.96 16.89 -24.88
CA PRO A 13 10.68 17.50 -24.60
C PRO A 13 10.75 18.42 -23.38
N ASP A 14 9.91 19.45 -23.34
CA ASP A 14 9.76 20.31 -22.16
C ASP A 14 8.99 19.65 -21.02
N TYR A 15 8.11 18.70 -21.36
CA TYR A 15 7.23 18.01 -20.39
C TYR A 15 7.20 16.52 -20.64
N ILE A 16 7.12 15.76 -19.54
CA ILE A 16 6.70 14.35 -19.53
C ILE A 16 5.34 14.30 -18.83
N ILE A 17 4.34 13.74 -19.50
CA ILE A 17 3.01 13.50 -18.93
C ILE A 17 2.85 11.99 -18.76
N ALA A 18 2.69 11.53 -17.52
CA ALA A 18 2.34 10.15 -17.22
C ALA A 18 0.84 10.03 -16.98
N LEU A 19 0.12 9.53 -17.95
CA LEU A 19 -1.30 9.18 -17.85
C LEU A 19 -1.40 7.66 -17.64
N GLY A 20 -1.84 7.21 -16.46
CA GLY A 20 -2.00 5.80 -16.15
C GLY A 20 -1.96 5.49 -14.65
N GLY A 21 -2.00 4.22 -14.29
CA GLY A 21 -1.80 3.77 -12.90
C GLY A 21 -0.34 3.84 -12.46
N GLY A 22 -0.05 3.36 -11.25
CA GLY A 22 1.28 3.42 -10.64
C GLY A 22 2.41 2.96 -11.56
N SER A 23 2.24 1.88 -12.31
CA SER A 23 3.28 1.38 -13.24
C SER A 23 3.66 2.38 -14.35
N ALA A 24 2.71 3.16 -14.84
CA ALA A 24 2.99 4.19 -15.86
C ALA A 24 3.72 5.38 -15.25
N ILE A 25 3.28 5.82 -14.06
CA ILE A 25 3.90 6.90 -13.30
C ILE A 25 5.33 6.50 -12.89
N ASP A 26 5.51 5.28 -12.36
CA ASP A 26 6.81 4.75 -11.97
C ASP A 26 7.76 4.63 -13.17
N ALA A 27 7.24 4.23 -14.34
CA ALA A 27 8.06 4.20 -15.56
C ALA A 27 8.58 5.60 -15.94
N ALA A 28 7.74 6.65 -15.82
CA ALA A 28 8.14 8.03 -16.07
C ALA A 28 9.17 8.50 -15.04
N LYS A 29 8.95 8.22 -13.76
CA LYS A 29 9.92 8.48 -12.69
C LYS A 29 11.26 7.80 -12.96
N GLY A 30 11.24 6.53 -13.35
CA GLY A 30 12.45 5.81 -13.72
C GLY A 30 13.20 6.44 -14.91
N MET A 31 12.48 6.94 -15.93
CA MET A 31 13.11 7.67 -17.03
C MET A 31 13.80 8.94 -16.55
N ILE A 32 13.15 9.74 -15.71
CA ILE A 32 13.68 10.98 -15.13
C ILE A 32 14.91 10.67 -14.25
N TYR A 33 14.82 9.65 -13.41
CA TYR A 33 15.92 9.21 -12.54
C TYR A 33 17.17 8.87 -13.34
N PHE A 34 17.04 8.00 -14.33
CA PHE A 34 18.18 7.61 -15.17
C PHE A 34 18.70 8.73 -16.05
N LEU A 35 17.82 9.66 -16.49
CA LEU A 35 18.25 10.85 -17.22
C LEU A 35 19.17 11.72 -16.34
N ARG A 36 18.77 11.99 -15.10
CA ARG A 36 19.58 12.74 -14.11
C ARG A 36 20.89 12.03 -13.79
N ALA A 37 20.83 10.72 -13.57
CA ALA A 37 22.01 9.91 -13.28
C ALA A 37 23.03 9.86 -14.44
N SER A 38 22.59 10.09 -15.68
CA SER A 38 23.45 10.07 -16.86
C SER A 38 24.49 11.19 -16.89
N LYS A 39 24.34 12.23 -16.05
CA LYS A 39 25.22 13.43 -15.98
C LYS A 39 25.47 14.09 -17.34
N LYS A 40 24.64 13.85 -18.34
CA LYS A 40 24.66 14.53 -19.62
C LYS A 40 24.08 15.93 -19.47
N ASP A 41 24.56 16.87 -20.23
CA ASP A 41 24.00 18.24 -20.32
C ASP A 41 22.68 18.20 -21.14
N ILE A 42 21.67 17.55 -20.53
CA ILE A 42 20.34 17.40 -21.11
C ILE A 42 19.34 18.00 -20.13
N LYS A 43 18.50 18.90 -20.64
CA LYS A 43 17.39 19.48 -19.87
C LYS A 43 16.47 18.37 -19.34
N VAL A 44 16.27 18.31 -18.03
CA VAL A 44 15.29 17.42 -17.43
C VAL A 44 13.89 17.99 -17.67
N PRO A 45 12.99 17.25 -18.34
CA PRO A 45 11.63 17.74 -18.57
C PRO A 45 10.84 17.87 -17.27
N LYS A 46 9.89 18.80 -17.23
CA LYS A 46 8.92 18.91 -16.14
C LYS A 46 8.01 17.69 -16.14
N PHE A 47 7.67 17.20 -14.94
CA PHE A 47 6.91 15.97 -14.79
C PHE A 47 5.48 16.25 -14.32
N ILE A 48 4.50 15.77 -15.10
CA ILE A 48 3.07 15.84 -14.81
C ILE A 48 2.54 14.43 -14.65
N ALA A 49 1.83 14.14 -13.57
CA ALA A 49 1.17 12.86 -13.35
C ALA A 49 -0.36 13.00 -13.41
N ILE A 50 -0.99 12.07 -14.12
CA ILE A 50 -2.45 11.96 -14.24
C ILE A 50 -2.82 10.51 -13.91
N PRO A 51 -3.13 10.19 -12.64
CA PRO A 51 -3.42 8.82 -12.25
C PRO A 51 -4.78 8.36 -12.80
N THR A 52 -4.84 7.11 -13.27
CA THR A 52 -6.07 6.46 -13.73
C THR A 52 -6.53 5.36 -12.76
N THR A 53 -5.88 5.26 -11.60
CA THR A 53 -6.24 4.38 -10.48
C THR A 53 -6.20 5.16 -9.19
N SER A 54 -7.08 4.81 -8.23
CA SER A 54 -7.07 5.38 -6.88
C SER A 54 -6.51 4.32 -5.93
N GLY A 55 -5.18 4.24 -5.83
CA GLY A 55 -4.53 3.17 -5.08
C GLY A 55 -3.12 3.48 -4.64
N THR A 56 -2.20 3.57 -5.58
CA THR A 56 -0.75 3.58 -5.32
C THR A 56 -0.22 4.88 -4.73
N GLY A 57 -0.91 6.01 -4.91
CA GLY A 57 -0.39 7.32 -4.52
C GLY A 57 0.90 7.73 -5.24
N SER A 58 1.31 6.98 -6.29
CA SER A 58 2.59 7.23 -6.99
C SER A 58 2.70 8.65 -7.52
N GLU A 59 1.59 9.31 -7.81
CA GLU A 59 1.55 10.69 -8.29
C GLU A 59 2.11 11.73 -7.31
N VAL A 60 2.25 11.40 -6.02
CA VAL A 60 2.77 12.33 -4.99
C VAL A 60 3.95 11.77 -4.20
N THR A 61 4.44 10.59 -4.56
CA THR A 61 5.53 9.93 -3.82
C THR A 61 6.89 10.14 -4.45
N SER A 62 7.94 10.05 -3.64
CA SER A 62 9.34 10.00 -4.07
C SER A 62 9.79 8.60 -4.51
N TYR A 63 8.90 7.62 -4.48
CA TYR A 63 9.21 6.22 -4.78
C TYR A 63 8.79 5.85 -6.19
N ALA A 64 9.52 4.90 -6.79
CA ALA A 64 9.16 4.20 -8.02
C ALA A 64 9.63 2.74 -7.94
N VAL A 65 8.86 1.81 -8.49
CA VAL A 65 9.24 0.39 -8.57
C VAL A 65 9.36 -0.02 -10.03
N ILE A 66 10.58 -0.25 -10.48
CA ILE A 66 10.87 -0.62 -11.87
C ILE A 66 11.04 -2.13 -11.98
N SER A 67 10.22 -2.77 -12.83
CA SER A 67 10.38 -4.20 -13.13
C SER A 67 11.47 -4.43 -14.17
N ASP A 68 12.52 -5.15 -13.81
CA ASP A 68 13.48 -5.72 -14.75
C ASP A 68 12.99 -7.11 -15.16
N ARG A 69 12.35 -7.18 -16.34
CA ARG A 69 11.78 -8.44 -16.87
C ARG A 69 12.85 -9.45 -17.25
N GLN A 70 14.07 -9.02 -17.58
CA GLN A 70 15.14 -9.94 -17.98
C GLN A 70 15.69 -10.69 -16.78
N ARG A 71 15.79 -10.00 -15.65
CA ARG A 71 16.29 -10.57 -14.39
C ARG A 71 15.17 -11.08 -13.47
N GLY A 72 13.90 -10.82 -13.79
CA GLY A 72 12.77 -11.18 -12.95
C GLY A 72 12.72 -10.46 -11.60
N ILE A 73 13.34 -9.28 -11.50
CA ILE A 73 13.43 -8.53 -10.24
C ILE A 73 12.69 -7.19 -10.32
N LYS A 74 12.26 -6.69 -9.16
CA LYS A 74 11.76 -5.34 -8.98
C LYS A 74 12.85 -4.49 -8.34
N ILE A 75 13.12 -3.33 -8.93
CA ILE A 75 14.13 -2.36 -8.49
C ILE A 75 13.39 -1.19 -7.85
N PRO A 76 13.40 -1.06 -6.52
CA PRO A 76 12.86 0.12 -5.86
C PRO A 76 13.83 1.30 -6.04
N ILE A 77 13.29 2.46 -6.34
CA ILE A 77 14.02 3.74 -6.44
C ILE A 77 13.37 4.70 -5.46
N SER A 78 14.17 5.42 -4.70
CA SER A 78 13.72 6.48 -3.80
C SER A 78 14.56 7.72 -4.00
N ASP A 79 13.92 8.82 -4.43
CA ASP A 79 14.60 10.10 -4.66
C ASP A 79 13.54 11.21 -4.64
N SER A 80 13.76 12.25 -3.82
CA SER A 80 12.84 13.38 -3.68
C SER A 80 12.55 14.11 -4.99
N SER A 81 13.50 14.06 -5.92
CA SER A 81 13.37 14.67 -7.25
C SER A 81 12.40 13.95 -8.18
N LEU A 82 11.85 12.78 -7.77
CA LEU A 82 10.88 12.01 -8.55
C LEU A 82 9.43 12.43 -8.29
N VAL A 83 9.20 13.29 -7.31
CA VAL A 83 7.87 13.82 -7.06
C VAL A 83 7.45 14.68 -8.26
N PRO A 84 6.27 14.43 -8.87
CA PRO A 84 5.77 15.26 -9.96
C PRO A 84 5.59 16.72 -9.57
N GLU A 85 5.86 17.64 -10.50
CA GLU A 85 5.65 19.08 -10.29
C GLU A 85 4.18 19.47 -10.36
N LEU A 86 3.37 18.66 -11.07
CA LEU A 86 1.93 18.85 -11.19
C LEU A 86 1.22 17.52 -11.20
N VAL A 87 0.13 17.43 -10.46
CA VAL A 87 -0.77 16.27 -10.42
C VAL A 87 -2.15 16.72 -10.87
N ILE A 88 -2.77 15.99 -11.78
CA ILE A 88 -4.14 16.23 -12.22
C ILE A 88 -4.99 15.03 -11.79
N LEU A 89 -5.89 15.26 -10.85
CA LEU A 89 -6.84 14.26 -10.36
C LEU A 89 -8.18 14.45 -11.10
N ASP A 90 -8.43 13.59 -12.07
CA ASP A 90 -9.68 13.57 -12.83
C ASP A 90 -10.38 12.21 -12.63
N PRO A 91 -11.54 12.18 -11.96
CA PRO A 91 -12.27 10.94 -11.66
C PRO A 91 -12.78 10.25 -12.94
N GLY A 92 -12.87 10.96 -14.06
CA GLY A 92 -13.24 10.41 -15.36
C GLY A 92 -12.33 9.28 -15.83
N TYR A 93 -11.03 9.38 -15.52
CA TYR A 93 -10.06 8.34 -15.89
C TYR A 93 -10.16 7.04 -15.10
N THR A 94 -10.90 7.01 -13.98
CA THR A 94 -11.15 5.79 -13.21
C THR A 94 -12.47 5.09 -13.58
N LYS A 95 -13.26 5.65 -14.48
CA LYS A 95 -14.61 5.17 -14.82
C LYS A 95 -14.64 3.74 -15.36
N THR A 96 -13.60 3.35 -16.09
CA THR A 96 -13.51 2.03 -16.74
C THR A 96 -12.80 0.96 -15.90
N LEU A 97 -12.48 1.27 -14.64
CA LEU A 97 -11.84 0.28 -13.77
C LEU A 97 -12.78 -0.89 -13.47
N PRO A 98 -12.32 -2.14 -13.63
CA PRO A 98 -13.08 -3.30 -13.21
C PRO A 98 -13.35 -3.29 -11.70
N PRO A 99 -14.50 -3.83 -11.21
CA PRO A 99 -14.82 -3.85 -9.79
C PRO A 99 -13.71 -4.44 -8.89
N ALA A 100 -13.09 -5.54 -9.32
CA ALA A 100 -11.97 -6.12 -8.60
C ALA A 100 -10.77 -5.17 -8.44
N MET A 101 -10.47 -4.35 -9.46
CA MET A 101 -9.41 -3.35 -9.38
C MET A 101 -9.79 -2.20 -8.43
N ILE A 102 -11.06 -1.76 -8.46
CA ILE A 102 -11.57 -0.76 -7.48
C ILE A 102 -11.37 -1.28 -6.06
N ALA A 103 -11.76 -2.53 -5.80
CA ALA A 103 -11.61 -3.16 -4.49
C ALA A 103 -10.14 -3.26 -4.06
N TYR A 104 -9.29 -3.83 -4.91
CA TYR A 104 -7.87 -4.05 -4.58
C TYR A 104 -7.12 -2.74 -4.36
N THR A 105 -7.30 -1.77 -5.26
CA THR A 105 -6.62 -0.47 -5.13
C THR A 105 -7.15 0.33 -3.94
N GLY A 106 -8.45 0.26 -3.65
CA GLY A 106 -9.02 0.93 -2.49
C GLY A 106 -8.60 0.32 -1.16
N MET A 107 -8.51 -1.01 -1.07
CA MET A 107 -7.96 -1.69 0.12
C MET A 107 -6.46 -1.40 0.29
N ASP A 108 -5.74 -1.20 -0.79
CA ASP A 108 -4.35 -0.74 -0.77
C ASP A 108 -4.23 0.67 -0.16
N VAL A 109 -5.11 1.60 -0.55
CA VAL A 109 -5.20 2.94 0.08
C VAL A 109 -5.44 2.83 1.58
N LEU A 110 -6.35 1.93 2.01
CA LEU A 110 -6.61 1.73 3.43
C LEU A 110 -5.37 1.20 4.15
N THR A 111 -4.66 0.25 3.54
CA THR A 111 -3.41 -0.29 4.10
C THR A 111 -2.33 0.79 4.21
N HIS A 112 -2.12 1.58 3.15
CA HIS A 112 -1.21 2.73 3.17
C HIS A 112 -1.52 3.68 4.33
N ALA A 113 -2.80 4.05 4.47
CA ALA A 113 -3.24 4.98 5.49
C ALA A 113 -3.03 4.44 6.92
N LEU A 114 -3.43 3.18 7.17
CA LEU A 114 -3.30 2.57 8.49
C LEU A 114 -1.83 2.35 8.87
N GLU A 115 -0.99 1.88 7.94
CA GLU A 115 0.43 1.70 8.21
C GLU A 115 1.15 3.03 8.42
N ALA A 116 0.89 4.05 7.60
CA ALA A 116 1.49 5.37 7.78
C ALA A 116 1.08 6.01 9.11
N TYR A 117 -0.17 5.81 9.56
CA TYR A 117 -0.66 6.36 10.83
C TYR A 117 0.07 5.79 12.05
N VAL A 118 0.46 4.53 12.02
CA VAL A 118 1.15 3.86 13.15
C VAL A 118 2.64 3.70 12.95
N SER A 119 3.19 4.10 11.81
CA SER A 119 4.63 3.99 11.50
C SER A 119 5.51 4.59 12.60
N GLY A 120 6.71 4.06 12.77
CA GLY A 120 7.69 4.59 13.70
C GLY A 120 8.18 6.02 13.39
N ASN A 121 7.93 6.52 12.16
CA ASN A 121 8.36 7.84 11.70
C ASN A 121 7.19 8.84 11.54
N THR A 122 6.04 8.56 12.13
CA THR A 122 4.84 9.40 11.99
C THR A 122 5.02 10.78 12.64
N THR A 123 4.27 11.75 12.13
CA THR A 123 4.18 13.13 12.62
C THR A 123 2.71 13.58 12.61
N ASP A 124 2.39 14.68 13.30
CA ASP A 124 1.04 15.23 13.28
C ASP A 124 0.52 15.52 11.86
N CYS A 125 1.41 15.94 10.94
CA CYS A 125 1.06 16.17 9.55
C CYS A 125 0.75 14.86 8.83
N THR A 126 1.59 13.82 8.97
CA THR A 126 1.33 12.52 8.35
C THR A 126 0.09 11.85 8.92
N ASP A 127 -0.16 12.00 10.22
CA ASP A 127 -1.36 11.51 10.90
C ASP A 127 -2.64 12.12 10.35
N MET A 128 -2.62 13.42 10.08
CA MET A 128 -3.78 14.12 9.49
C MET A 128 -4.13 13.55 8.12
N PHE A 129 -3.14 13.38 7.23
CA PHE A 129 -3.36 12.82 5.91
C PHE A 129 -3.75 11.34 5.96
N ALA A 130 -3.09 10.55 6.79
CA ALA A 130 -3.37 9.13 6.96
C ALA A 130 -4.78 8.88 7.51
N PHE A 131 -5.19 9.62 8.54
CA PHE A 131 -6.54 9.55 9.09
C PHE A 131 -7.61 9.89 8.04
N GLU A 132 -7.45 11.01 7.33
CA GLU A 132 -8.45 11.43 6.34
C GLU A 132 -8.51 10.45 5.16
N ALA A 133 -7.38 9.90 4.72
CA ALA A 133 -7.34 8.84 3.71
C ALA A 133 -8.12 7.60 4.16
N ALA A 134 -7.90 7.12 5.39
CA ALA A 134 -8.63 5.99 5.96
C ALA A 134 -10.14 6.27 6.03
N ARG A 135 -10.52 7.44 6.56
CA ARG A 135 -11.92 7.87 6.70
C ARG A 135 -12.66 7.93 5.36
N LEU A 136 -12.02 8.55 4.36
CA LEU A 136 -12.59 8.64 3.01
C LEU A 136 -12.71 7.25 2.38
N THR A 137 -11.71 6.39 2.54
CA THR A 137 -11.71 5.04 1.98
C THR A 137 -12.83 4.20 2.58
N ILE A 138 -12.95 4.14 3.90
CA ILE A 138 -14.00 3.37 4.59
C ILE A 138 -15.39 3.85 4.15
N LYS A 139 -15.58 5.15 4.00
CA LYS A 139 -16.87 5.74 3.62
C LYS A 139 -17.21 5.55 2.13
N HIS A 140 -16.26 5.76 1.24
CA HIS A 140 -16.56 5.91 -0.19
C HIS A 140 -16.22 4.69 -1.04
N LEU A 141 -15.27 3.83 -0.63
CA LEU A 141 -14.92 2.63 -1.38
C LEU A 141 -16.08 1.66 -1.57
N PRO A 142 -16.89 1.34 -0.54
CA PRO A 142 -18.05 0.47 -0.72
C PRO A 142 -19.09 1.04 -1.70
N ALA A 143 -19.28 2.35 -1.68
CA ALA A 143 -20.21 3.01 -2.58
C ALA A 143 -19.70 3.05 -4.02
N MET A 144 -18.41 3.34 -4.23
CA MET A 144 -17.76 3.28 -5.52
C MET A 144 -17.75 1.87 -6.11
N TYR A 145 -17.53 0.84 -5.29
CA TYR A 145 -17.55 -0.56 -5.71
C TYR A 145 -18.92 -0.98 -6.25
N ARG A 146 -20.01 -0.55 -5.58
CA ARG A 146 -21.40 -0.83 -6.01
C ARG A 146 -21.82 -0.01 -7.22
N ASN A 147 -21.34 1.21 -7.35
CA ASN A 147 -21.68 2.13 -8.44
C ASN A 147 -20.45 2.93 -8.89
N ALA A 148 -19.67 2.34 -9.81
CA ALA A 148 -18.48 2.95 -10.37
C ALA A 148 -18.77 4.21 -11.23
N GLU A 149 -20.03 4.45 -11.63
CA GLU A 149 -20.40 5.64 -12.40
C GLU A 149 -20.46 6.91 -11.52
N ASN A 150 -20.61 6.78 -10.22
CA ASN A 150 -20.71 7.92 -9.31
C ASN A 150 -19.37 8.67 -9.21
N GLU A 151 -19.34 9.86 -9.80
CA GLU A 151 -18.15 10.70 -9.90
C GLU A 151 -17.68 11.22 -8.54
N GLU A 152 -18.60 11.54 -7.63
CA GLU A 152 -18.26 11.99 -6.27
C GLU A 152 -17.43 10.92 -5.54
N HIS A 153 -17.88 9.67 -5.55
CA HIS A 153 -17.15 8.59 -4.86
C HIS A 153 -15.80 8.33 -5.51
N ARG A 154 -15.68 8.42 -6.84
CA ARG A 154 -14.39 8.31 -7.53
C ARG A 154 -13.44 9.43 -7.14
N MET A 155 -13.91 10.70 -7.13
CA MET A 155 -13.09 11.83 -6.69
C MET A 155 -12.65 11.70 -5.24
N LYS A 156 -13.53 11.23 -4.34
CA LYS A 156 -13.17 10.99 -2.93
C LYS A 156 -12.12 9.90 -2.79
N MET A 157 -12.19 8.82 -3.58
CA MET A 157 -11.18 7.77 -3.60
C MET A 157 -9.86 8.25 -4.21
N HIS A 158 -9.86 9.10 -5.25
CA HIS A 158 -8.66 9.77 -5.74
C HIS A 158 -8.00 10.60 -4.65
N SER A 159 -8.77 11.44 -3.98
CA SER A 159 -8.27 12.25 -2.86
C SER A 159 -7.68 11.38 -1.75
N ALA A 160 -8.37 10.29 -1.39
CA ALA A 160 -7.87 9.35 -0.37
C ALA A 160 -6.53 8.71 -0.78
N SER A 161 -6.39 8.28 -2.02
CA SER A 161 -5.15 7.70 -2.56
C SER A 161 -3.99 8.69 -2.49
N THR A 162 -4.23 9.92 -2.94
CA THR A 162 -3.22 11.00 -2.89
C THR A 162 -2.83 11.35 -1.45
N MET A 163 -3.81 11.47 -0.54
CA MET A 163 -3.54 11.73 0.88
C MET A 163 -2.74 10.60 1.52
N ALA A 164 -3.09 9.34 1.26
CA ALA A 164 -2.31 8.19 1.71
C ALA A 164 -0.88 8.24 1.16
N GLY A 165 -0.72 8.61 -0.12
CA GLY A 165 0.59 8.81 -0.77
C GLY A 165 1.45 9.86 -0.07
N ILE A 166 0.87 11.01 0.29
CA ILE A 166 1.55 12.07 1.05
C ILE A 166 1.92 11.56 2.45
N ALA A 167 1.04 10.82 3.11
CA ALA A 167 1.32 10.29 4.44
C ALA A 167 2.49 9.30 4.40
N PHE A 168 2.39 8.22 3.60
CA PHE A 168 3.40 7.17 3.64
C PHE A 168 4.75 7.55 3.00
N THR A 169 4.77 8.49 2.06
CA THR A 169 6.07 8.93 1.49
C THR A 169 6.93 9.61 2.55
N ASN A 170 6.32 10.17 3.60
CA ASN A 170 7.00 10.84 4.70
C ASN A 170 7.13 9.96 5.95
N ALA A 171 6.11 9.18 6.30
CA ALA A 171 6.13 8.31 7.47
C ALA A 171 6.72 6.92 7.20
N GLY A 172 6.71 6.47 5.96
CA GLY A 172 6.96 5.07 5.61
C GLY A 172 5.71 4.21 5.74
N LEU A 173 5.88 2.93 5.45
CA LEU A 173 4.85 1.88 5.56
C LEU A 173 5.21 0.90 6.68
N GLY A 174 4.80 -0.35 6.57
CA GLY A 174 5.02 -1.33 7.62
C GLY A 174 5.09 -2.77 7.10
N LEU A 175 4.78 -3.67 8.00
CA LEU A 175 4.92 -5.11 7.80
C LEU A 175 3.93 -5.66 6.77
N SER A 176 2.72 -5.07 6.60
CA SER A 176 1.78 -5.49 5.54
C SER A 176 2.41 -5.37 4.17
N HIS A 177 3.03 -4.23 3.88
CA HIS A 177 3.71 -4.00 2.61
C HIS A 177 4.96 -4.87 2.45
N GLY A 178 5.76 -5.05 3.50
CA GLY A 178 6.93 -5.94 3.46
C GLY A 178 6.53 -7.38 3.09
N ILE A 179 5.45 -7.88 3.69
CA ILE A 179 4.89 -9.20 3.35
C ILE A 179 4.34 -9.20 1.92
N ALA A 180 3.54 -8.19 1.54
CA ALA A 180 2.89 -8.14 0.24
C ALA A 180 3.91 -8.05 -0.92
N HIS A 181 5.02 -7.36 -0.76
CA HIS A 181 6.10 -7.31 -1.76
C HIS A 181 6.70 -8.69 -2.02
N THR A 182 7.04 -9.40 -0.94
CA THR A 182 7.65 -10.73 -1.04
C THR A 182 6.66 -11.76 -1.57
N MET A 183 5.48 -11.87 -0.95
CA MET A 183 4.49 -12.88 -1.31
C MET A 183 3.86 -12.61 -2.69
N GLY A 184 3.66 -11.33 -3.06
CA GLY A 184 3.15 -10.94 -4.37
C GLY A 184 4.09 -11.29 -5.52
N ALA A 185 5.39 -11.12 -5.32
CA ALA A 185 6.40 -11.54 -6.29
C ALA A 185 6.49 -13.08 -6.40
N GLN A 186 6.43 -13.77 -5.26
CA GLN A 186 6.60 -15.22 -5.15
C GLN A 186 5.43 -16.01 -5.71
N TYR A 187 4.19 -15.58 -5.42
CA TYR A 187 2.96 -16.31 -5.74
C TYR A 187 2.09 -15.62 -6.80
N HIS A 188 2.59 -14.54 -7.41
CA HIS A 188 1.89 -13.78 -8.47
C HIS A 188 0.50 -13.27 -8.08
N ILE A 189 0.31 -12.93 -6.80
CA ILE A 189 -0.93 -12.36 -6.31
C ILE A 189 -0.88 -10.83 -6.43
N THR A 190 -1.99 -10.21 -6.86
CA THR A 190 -2.09 -8.76 -7.01
C THR A 190 -1.83 -8.04 -5.68
N HIS A 191 -1.00 -7.01 -5.69
CA HIS A 191 -0.51 -6.29 -4.50
C HIS A 191 -1.62 -5.84 -3.54
N GLY A 192 -2.60 -5.07 -4.03
CA GLY A 192 -3.70 -4.60 -3.17
C GLY A 192 -4.62 -5.73 -2.67
N LYS A 193 -4.76 -6.83 -3.43
CA LYS A 193 -5.45 -8.04 -2.94
C LYS A 193 -4.70 -8.63 -1.74
N LEU A 194 -3.38 -8.72 -1.83
CA LEU A 194 -2.55 -9.22 -0.73
C LEU A 194 -2.63 -8.31 0.50
N ASN A 195 -2.49 -7.00 0.32
CA ASN A 195 -2.60 -6.06 1.42
C ASN A 195 -3.95 -6.19 2.14
N ALA A 196 -5.06 -6.37 1.40
CA ALA A 196 -6.38 -6.60 2.00
C ALA A 196 -6.45 -7.88 2.84
N ILE A 197 -5.77 -8.95 2.42
CA ILE A 197 -5.69 -10.21 3.17
C ILE A 197 -4.83 -10.06 4.42
N ILE A 198 -3.67 -9.42 4.30
CA ILE A 198 -2.63 -9.34 5.32
C ILE A 198 -2.98 -8.35 6.44
N LEU A 199 -3.60 -7.23 6.09
CA LEU A 199 -3.80 -6.08 6.99
C LEU A 199 -4.46 -6.45 8.34
N PRO A 200 -5.53 -7.25 8.43
CA PRO A 200 -6.14 -7.64 9.70
C PRO A 200 -5.15 -8.34 10.65
N TYR A 201 -4.30 -9.21 10.11
CA TYR A 201 -3.30 -9.96 10.88
C TYR A 201 -2.18 -9.04 11.39
N VAL A 202 -1.73 -8.10 10.56
CA VAL A 202 -0.70 -7.14 10.95
C VAL A 202 -1.21 -6.16 12.00
N ILE A 203 -2.48 -5.71 11.90
CA ILE A 203 -3.08 -4.89 12.96
C ILE A 203 -3.10 -5.67 14.29
N ALA A 204 -3.58 -6.92 14.28
CA ALA A 204 -3.63 -7.76 15.49
C ALA A 204 -2.24 -7.98 16.09
N PHE A 205 -1.25 -8.27 15.26
CA PHE A 205 0.14 -8.49 15.67
C PHE A 205 0.78 -7.21 16.22
N ASN A 206 0.70 -6.09 15.51
CA ASN A 206 1.30 -4.82 15.93
C ASN A 206 0.63 -4.25 17.18
N ALA A 207 -0.67 -4.47 17.37
CA ALA A 207 -1.39 -4.12 18.59
C ALA A 207 -1.09 -5.08 19.76
N GLY A 208 -0.42 -6.22 19.52
CA GLY A 208 -0.07 -7.19 20.57
C GLY A 208 -1.28 -7.90 21.17
N LEU A 209 -2.35 -8.10 20.38
CA LEU A 209 -3.61 -8.65 20.88
C LEU A 209 -3.49 -10.12 21.31
N ASP A 210 -2.55 -10.85 20.74
CA ASP A 210 -2.28 -12.28 21.02
C ASP A 210 -1.59 -12.54 22.35
N LYS A 211 -0.85 -11.56 22.89
CA LYS A 211 0.08 -11.77 24.01
C LYS A 211 -0.18 -10.87 25.22
N ASN A 212 -1.30 -10.17 25.25
CA ASN A 212 -1.57 -9.15 26.29
C ASN A 212 -0.39 -8.18 26.51
N ARG A 213 0.35 -7.88 25.47
CA ARG A 213 1.46 -6.93 25.54
C ARG A 213 0.90 -5.52 25.59
N VAL A 214 1.22 -4.79 26.63
CA VAL A 214 1.02 -3.34 26.64
C VAL A 214 2.11 -2.75 25.76
N ASN A 215 1.74 -2.33 24.55
CA ASN A 215 2.64 -1.60 23.69
C ASN A 215 1.98 -0.30 23.21
N SER A 216 2.79 0.69 22.88
CA SER A 216 2.31 2.02 22.44
C SER A 216 1.50 1.99 21.15
N VAL A 217 1.54 0.91 20.39
CA VAL A 217 0.87 0.77 19.09
C VAL A 217 -0.60 0.40 19.25
N GLU A 218 -0.98 -0.34 20.32
CA GLU A 218 -2.39 -0.56 20.65
C GLU A 218 -3.13 0.78 20.80
N SER A 219 -2.59 1.70 21.59
CA SER A 219 -3.16 3.04 21.77
C SER A 219 -3.26 3.83 20.47
N ARG A 220 -2.30 3.70 19.56
CA ARG A 220 -2.34 4.37 18.25
C ARG A 220 -3.48 3.85 17.36
N TYR A 221 -3.65 2.54 17.29
CA TYR A 221 -4.79 1.96 16.57
C TYR A 221 -6.12 2.30 17.24
N ALA A 222 -6.19 2.31 18.57
CA ALA A 222 -7.38 2.70 19.32
C ALA A 222 -7.75 4.17 19.07
N GLN A 223 -6.79 5.09 19.10
CA GLN A 223 -7.01 6.50 18.75
C GLN A 223 -7.55 6.67 17.32
N LEU A 224 -6.97 5.93 16.35
CA LEU A 224 -7.47 5.94 14.99
C LEU A 224 -8.92 5.43 14.92
N ALA A 225 -9.22 4.32 15.58
CA ALA A 225 -10.55 3.74 15.65
C ALA A 225 -11.59 4.72 16.21
N LEU A 226 -11.28 5.39 17.33
CA LEU A 226 -12.12 6.44 17.92
C LEU A 226 -12.36 7.59 16.94
N ARG A 227 -11.33 8.10 16.30
CA ARG A 227 -11.44 9.17 15.30
C ARG A 227 -12.26 8.76 14.08
N LEU A 228 -12.28 7.47 13.73
CA LEU A 228 -13.12 6.90 12.68
C LEU A 228 -14.58 6.69 13.12
N GLY A 229 -14.90 6.99 14.39
CA GLY A 229 -16.26 6.87 14.95
C GLY A 229 -16.60 5.49 15.50
N LEU A 230 -15.59 4.65 15.76
CA LEU A 230 -15.79 3.38 16.47
C LEU A 230 -15.80 3.62 17.97
N GLU A 231 -16.69 2.94 18.70
CA GLU A 231 -16.84 3.11 20.15
C GLU A 231 -16.69 1.77 20.86
N ALA A 232 -15.83 1.70 21.87
CA ALA A 232 -15.66 0.54 22.74
C ALA A 232 -15.11 0.94 24.09
N GLU A 233 -15.16 0.01 25.06
CA GLU A 233 -14.80 0.26 26.46
C GLU A 233 -13.28 0.22 26.73
N SER A 234 -12.47 -0.23 25.77
CA SER A 234 -11.03 -0.35 25.92
C SER A 234 -10.29 -0.25 24.58
N ASP A 235 -9.02 0.14 24.62
CA ASP A 235 -8.14 0.20 23.46
C ASP A 235 -8.08 -1.14 22.72
N LYS A 236 -7.98 -2.26 23.45
CA LYS A 236 -8.02 -3.60 22.87
C LYS A 236 -9.29 -3.83 22.05
N ARG A 237 -10.47 -3.50 22.61
CA ARG A 237 -11.74 -3.65 21.88
C ARG A 237 -11.83 -2.71 20.67
N LEU A 238 -11.30 -1.49 20.76
CA LEU A 238 -11.22 -0.58 19.63
C LEU A 238 -10.36 -1.15 18.50
N CYS A 239 -9.22 -1.76 18.82
CA CYS A 239 -8.39 -2.45 17.83
C CYS A 239 -9.14 -3.62 17.18
N VAL A 240 -9.87 -4.43 17.95
CA VAL A 240 -10.71 -5.52 17.42
C VAL A 240 -11.81 -5.00 16.51
N MET A 241 -12.45 -3.88 16.85
CA MET A 241 -13.46 -3.24 15.98
C MET A 241 -12.85 -2.69 14.68
N LEU A 242 -11.64 -2.14 14.74
CA LEU A 242 -10.93 -1.71 13.53
C LEU A 242 -10.61 -2.90 12.61
N ILE A 243 -10.13 -4.02 13.18
CA ILE A 243 -9.92 -5.27 12.44
C ILE A 243 -11.22 -5.75 11.82
N ALA A 244 -12.31 -5.78 12.58
CA ALA A 244 -13.64 -6.18 12.09
C ALA A 244 -14.12 -5.28 10.94
N THR A 245 -13.82 -3.98 10.98
CA THR A 245 -14.13 -3.04 9.89
C THR A 245 -13.38 -3.41 8.61
N VAL A 246 -12.07 -3.72 8.71
CA VAL A 246 -11.26 -4.16 7.57
C VAL A 246 -11.79 -5.49 7.01
N GLU A 247 -12.12 -6.44 7.88
CA GLU A 247 -12.68 -7.74 7.50
C GLU A 247 -14.05 -7.63 6.81
N LEU A 248 -14.90 -6.70 7.26
CA LEU A 248 -16.20 -6.43 6.61
C LEU A 248 -16.01 -5.90 5.19
N LEU A 249 -15.07 -4.95 4.99
CA LEU A 249 -14.73 -4.44 3.67
C LEU A 249 -14.18 -5.56 2.78
N ARG A 250 -13.22 -6.35 3.28
CA ARG A 250 -12.65 -7.48 2.56
C ARG A 250 -13.72 -8.44 2.07
N LYS A 251 -14.66 -8.83 2.96
CA LYS A 251 -15.79 -9.72 2.63
C LYS A 251 -16.74 -9.09 1.61
N GLN A 252 -17.06 -7.79 1.75
CA GLN A 252 -17.92 -7.08 0.82
C GLN A 252 -17.38 -7.04 -0.61
N PHE A 253 -16.07 -7.15 -0.76
CA PHE A 253 -15.38 -7.13 -2.05
C PHE A 253 -14.98 -8.51 -2.55
N ASP A 254 -15.47 -9.58 -1.93
CA ASP A 254 -15.17 -10.98 -2.27
C ASP A 254 -13.66 -11.28 -2.32
N ILE A 255 -12.88 -10.61 -1.45
CA ILE A 255 -11.45 -10.87 -1.31
C ILE A 255 -11.25 -12.04 -0.34
N PRO A 256 -10.43 -13.06 -0.70
CA PRO A 256 -10.12 -14.19 0.16
C PRO A 256 -9.59 -13.80 1.55
N ALA A 257 -9.79 -14.65 2.56
CA ALA A 257 -9.31 -14.42 3.92
C ALA A 257 -7.89 -14.93 4.17
N SER A 258 -7.35 -15.74 3.27
CA SER A 258 -6.08 -16.43 3.48
C SER A 258 -5.33 -16.64 2.16
N LEU A 259 -4.03 -16.95 2.27
CA LEU A 259 -3.24 -17.33 1.10
C LEU A 259 -3.66 -18.70 0.56
N ARG A 260 -4.15 -19.59 1.42
CA ARG A 260 -4.69 -20.89 0.99
C ARG A 260 -5.90 -20.74 0.07
N GLU A 261 -6.77 -19.76 0.33
CA GLU A 261 -7.90 -19.42 -0.54
C GLU A 261 -7.48 -18.74 -1.85
N CYS A 262 -6.21 -18.37 -1.98
CA CYS A 262 -5.61 -17.86 -3.21
C CYS A 262 -4.88 -18.94 -4.02
N ASP A 263 -5.15 -20.22 -3.78
CA ASP A 263 -4.55 -21.39 -4.44
C ASP A 263 -3.01 -21.46 -4.28
N VAL A 264 -2.47 -20.88 -3.20
CA VAL A 264 -1.05 -21.03 -2.88
C VAL A 264 -0.78 -22.47 -2.40
N ASP A 265 0.08 -23.17 -3.13
CA ASP A 265 0.45 -24.54 -2.79
C ASP A 265 1.04 -24.65 -1.38
N ARG A 266 0.53 -25.60 -0.61
CA ARG A 266 0.88 -25.78 0.80
C ARG A 266 2.34 -26.16 1.00
N ASP A 267 2.80 -27.17 0.29
CA ASP A 267 4.13 -27.72 0.55
C ASP A 267 5.20 -26.74 0.10
N ARG A 268 4.98 -26.06 -1.02
CA ARG A 268 5.80 -24.97 -1.49
C ARG A 268 5.83 -23.82 -0.48
N PHE A 269 4.65 -23.39 0.03
CA PHE A 269 4.56 -22.31 1.00
C PHE A 269 5.41 -22.62 2.24
N TYR A 270 5.22 -23.81 2.86
CA TYR A 270 5.95 -24.16 4.07
C TYR A 270 7.45 -24.33 3.83
N ALA A 271 7.87 -24.87 2.68
CA ALA A 271 9.28 -24.98 2.30
C ALA A 271 9.97 -23.61 2.12
N GLU A 272 9.23 -22.61 1.65
CA GLU A 272 9.77 -21.26 1.35
C GLU A 272 9.58 -20.26 2.50
N THR A 273 8.82 -20.58 3.55
CA THR A 273 8.43 -19.64 4.62
C THR A 273 9.64 -18.98 5.30
N GLU A 274 10.69 -19.75 5.65
CA GLU A 274 11.88 -19.24 6.29
C GLU A 274 12.67 -18.25 5.40
N SER A 275 12.86 -18.60 4.15
CA SER A 275 13.57 -17.73 3.19
C SER A 275 12.76 -16.48 2.85
N ASN A 276 11.44 -16.58 2.83
CA ASN A 276 10.56 -15.44 2.63
C ASN A 276 10.57 -14.51 3.86
N ALA A 277 10.67 -15.06 5.08
CA ALA A 277 10.81 -14.25 6.28
C ALA A 277 12.09 -13.40 6.26
N ASP A 278 13.21 -13.94 5.79
CA ASP A 278 14.45 -13.17 5.64
C ASP A 278 14.28 -11.99 4.67
N LYS A 279 13.64 -12.21 3.51
CA LYS A 279 13.37 -11.16 2.53
C LYS A 279 12.44 -10.07 3.08
N ILE A 280 11.41 -10.47 3.84
CA ILE A 280 10.46 -9.54 4.47
C ILE A 280 11.16 -8.65 5.50
N LEU A 281 12.09 -9.20 6.27
CA LEU A 281 12.87 -8.43 7.24
C LEU A 281 13.83 -7.43 6.57
N GLU A 282 14.32 -7.73 5.37
CA GLU A 282 15.17 -6.84 4.59
C GLU A 282 14.39 -5.73 3.87
N ASP A 283 13.07 -5.89 3.69
CA ASP A 283 12.23 -4.93 3.01
C ASP A 283 12.23 -3.57 3.71
N ALA A 284 12.31 -2.49 2.92
CA ALA A 284 12.36 -1.13 3.44
C ALA A 284 11.10 -0.75 4.23
N CYS A 285 9.93 -1.26 3.83
CA CYS A 285 8.67 -1.00 4.52
C CYS A 285 8.66 -1.65 5.91
N THR A 286 9.16 -2.88 6.03
CA THR A 286 9.25 -3.58 7.32
C THR A 286 10.09 -2.81 8.34
N LYS A 287 11.12 -2.09 7.89
CA LYS A 287 11.98 -1.28 8.78
C LYS A 287 11.27 -0.08 9.41
N ALA A 288 10.20 0.41 8.80
CA ALA A 288 9.38 1.49 9.35
C ALA A 288 8.20 0.97 10.21
N ASN A 289 8.05 -0.36 10.36
CA ASN A 289 7.00 -0.95 11.19
C ASN A 289 7.11 -0.44 12.63
N PRO A 290 5.98 -0.12 13.31
CA PRO A 290 6.01 0.55 14.62
C PRO A 290 6.63 -0.30 15.73
N ILE A 291 6.63 -1.61 15.59
CA ILE A 291 7.30 -2.52 16.53
C ILE A 291 8.42 -3.29 15.83
N ARG A 292 9.45 -3.64 16.58
CA ARG A 292 10.53 -4.47 16.08
C ARG A 292 10.04 -5.89 15.83
N VAL A 293 10.36 -6.43 14.69
CA VAL A 293 9.90 -7.74 14.21
C VAL A 293 11.10 -8.67 14.06
N GLY A 294 11.04 -9.86 14.65
CA GLY A 294 12.02 -10.91 14.46
C GLY A 294 11.60 -11.93 13.40
N LYS A 295 12.54 -12.82 13.01
CA LYS A 295 12.27 -13.85 12.01
C LYS A 295 11.15 -14.81 12.45
N GLU A 296 11.17 -15.21 13.72
CA GLU A 296 10.16 -16.10 14.29
C GLU A 296 8.76 -15.47 14.26
N ASP A 297 8.67 -14.15 14.53
CA ASP A 297 7.41 -13.41 14.44
C ASP A 297 6.85 -13.42 13.01
N VAL A 298 7.72 -13.18 12.00
CA VAL A 298 7.32 -13.19 10.60
C VAL A 298 6.87 -14.58 10.18
N VAL A 299 7.62 -15.63 10.53
CA VAL A 299 7.27 -17.03 10.25
C VAL A 299 5.93 -17.40 10.86
N TYR A 300 5.70 -17.03 12.11
CA TYR A 300 4.42 -17.24 12.79
C TYR A 300 3.28 -16.53 12.07
N LEU A 301 3.45 -15.24 11.78
CA LEU A 301 2.44 -14.42 11.11
C LEU A 301 2.12 -14.96 9.72
N LEU A 302 3.13 -15.35 8.93
CA LEU A 302 2.92 -15.96 7.61
C LEU A 302 2.06 -17.22 7.69
N LYS A 303 2.29 -18.08 8.68
CA LYS A 303 1.47 -19.29 8.91
C LYS A 303 0.02 -18.95 9.26
N CYS A 304 -0.19 -17.96 10.13
CA CYS A 304 -1.54 -17.48 10.44
C CYS A 304 -2.26 -16.94 9.20
N ILE A 305 -1.59 -16.13 8.38
CA ILE A 305 -2.13 -15.59 7.12
C ILE A 305 -2.43 -16.70 6.12
N TYR A 306 -1.55 -17.70 6.02
CA TYR A 306 -1.76 -18.83 5.12
C TYR A 306 -3.01 -19.64 5.50
N ASN A 307 -3.15 -19.96 6.78
CA ASN A 307 -4.23 -20.81 7.28
C ASN A 307 -5.57 -20.08 7.47
N GLY A 308 -5.59 -18.75 7.52
CA GLY A 308 -6.78 -17.98 7.88
C GLY A 308 -7.03 -17.91 9.40
N GLU A 309 -5.98 -18.01 10.22
CA GLU A 309 -6.06 -18.13 11.68
C GLU A 309 -5.99 -16.76 12.39
N LEU A 310 -6.82 -15.81 11.96
CA LEU A 310 -6.89 -14.47 12.56
C LEU A 310 -7.33 -14.53 14.04
N SER A 311 -8.27 -15.41 14.38
CA SER A 311 -8.74 -15.60 15.76
C SER A 311 -7.64 -16.01 16.73
N GLY A 312 -6.59 -16.68 16.27
CA GLY A 312 -5.42 -17.02 17.08
C GLY A 312 -4.56 -15.84 17.50
N LEU A 313 -4.72 -14.70 16.81
CA LEU A 313 -4.05 -13.43 17.11
C LEU A 313 -4.90 -12.47 17.94
N ILE A 314 -6.16 -12.82 18.21
CA ILE A 314 -7.12 -11.99 18.97
C ILE A 314 -7.62 -12.81 20.16
N ASN A 315 -6.97 -12.69 21.31
CA ASN A 315 -7.34 -13.39 22.55
C ASN A 315 -7.68 -12.42 23.68
#